data_2484202c28f0a72f084804e3e006bd01
#
_entry.id   2484202c28f0a72f084804e3e006bd01
#
_cell.length_a   1.000
_cell.length_b   1.000
_cell.length_c   1.000
_cell.angle_alpha   90.00
_cell.angle_beta   90.00
_cell.angle_gamma   90.00
#
_symmetry.space_group_name_H-M   'P 1'
#
loop_
_entity.id
_entity.type
_entity.pdbx_description
1 polymer ?
#
loop_
_entity_poly.entity_id
_entity_poly.type
_entity_poly.pdbx_seq_one_letter_code
_entity_poly.pdbx_strand_id
1 'polypeptide(L)'
;MNSLKKLSLVAISFVLAMASADGAERSIKINRQYLNFPVSHSLERKAMTFTVDGRKESRSVIRLAEGAADYWTFRDVSQLRGKTIKITYEGSQKALDNIVLADSIMGGSMIYHESSRPQYHFTTRRGWINDPNGLIFYRGKYHMFYQHNPYERDWENMHWGHTVSTDLIHWDEQQLALHPDEIGTMFSGTAVIDYSNTSGFGRGKDNPAFVVFYTADSPSAQRQCMAYSLDEGRTFTKYEGNPIIDSHEKWQSHDTRDPKVLWYAPGKHWSMVLNERDGHSIYTSSNLKDWTYQSHLTGLWECPELFELPVEGNPSERKWVMWGASGTYMVGDFDGKVFTPITPKQQNLIGSAYAAQTFSNIPQSDGRVIKMAWSRLGFGDAPFNGLMLLPQEQVLVRTHFGGWQLLSRPARETESIFTLAEQG
;
A
#
# COMPACT_ATOMS: atom_id res chain seq x y z
N MET A 1 6.07 88.87 -8.76
CA MET A 1 5.47 88.10 -9.88
C MET A 1 6.09 86.73 -9.90
N ASN A 2 5.50 85.78 -9.21
CA ASN A 2 5.86 84.34 -9.33
C ASN A 2 4.60 83.50 -9.20
N SER A 3 4.25 82.92 -10.33
CA SER A 3 3.11 82.07 -10.50
C SER A 3 3.43 80.67 -9.99
N LEU A 4 2.77 80.17 -8.95
CA LEU A 4 2.80 78.82 -8.45
C LEU A 4 1.79 77.97 -9.21
N LYS A 5 2.27 77.06 -10.06
CA LYS A 5 1.46 76.00 -10.68
C LYS A 5 1.17 74.90 -9.67
N LYS A 6 -0.09 74.69 -9.33
CA LYS A 6 -0.57 73.55 -8.57
C LYS A 6 -0.54 72.32 -9.45
N LEU A 7 0.27 71.31 -9.12
CA LEU A 7 0.15 69.95 -9.67
C LEU A 7 -0.88 69.19 -8.84
N SER A 8 -1.97 68.79 -9.44
CA SER A 8 -2.91 67.86 -8.87
C SER A 8 -2.42 66.41 -9.08
N LEU A 9 -2.04 65.73 -8.03
CA LEU A 9 -1.78 64.29 -8.03
C LEU A 9 -3.14 63.55 -8.07
N VAL A 10 -3.43 62.90 -9.16
CA VAL A 10 -4.53 61.91 -9.22
C VAL A 10 -3.99 60.57 -8.73
N ALA A 11 -4.37 60.21 -7.52
CA ALA A 11 -4.09 58.88 -6.98
C ALA A 11 -5.04 57.86 -7.65
N ILE A 12 -4.50 57.04 -8.54
CA ILE A 12 -5.23 55.87 -9.11
C ILE A 12 -5.08 54.74 -8.09
N SER A 13 -6.12 54.50 -7.31
CA SER A 13 -6.23 53.34 -6.44
C SER A 13 -6.48 52.10 -7.29
N PHE A 14 -5.44 51.29 -7.48
CA PHE A 14 -5.60 49.93 -7.96
C PHE A 14 -6.21 49.11 -6.84
N VAL A 15 -7.49 48.83 -6.89
CA VAL A 15 -8.12 47.78 -6.10
C VAL A 15 -7.73 46.48 -6.77
N LEU A 16 -6.68 45.82 -6.24
CA LEU A 16 -6.46 44.38 -6.52
C LEU A 16 -7.63 43.65 -5.86
N ALA A 17 -8.60 43.22 -6.67
CA ALA A 17 -9.53 42.18 -6.30
C ALA A 17 -8.69 40.91 -6.06
N MET A 18 -8.35 40.61 -4.82
CA MET A 18 -7.96 39.26 -4.44
C MET A 18 -9.21 38.39 -4.71
N ALA A 19 -9.23 37.69 -5.84
CA ALA A 19 -10.13 36.57 -6.04
C ALA A 19 -9.77 35.60 -4.93
N SER A 20 -10.66 35.42 -3.96
CA SER A 20 -10.61 34.29 -3.04
C SER A 20 -10.64 33.05 -3.94
N ALA A 21 -9.57 32.27 -3.88
CA ALA A 21 -9.52 30.97 -4.54
C ALA A 21 -10.41 30.00 -3.74
N ASP A 22 -11.71 30.29 -3.70
CA ASP A 22 -12.69 29.32 -3.21
C ASP A 22 -12.80 28.27 -4.32
N GLY A 23 -12.24 27.10 -4.09
CA GLY A 23 -12.32 25.97 -5.00
C GLY A 23 -13.78 25.59 -5.25
N ALA A 24 -14.05 24.89 -6.35
CA ALA A 24 -15.37 24.37 -6.67
C ALA A 24 -15.87 23.41 -5.58
N GLU A 25 -17.16 23.46 -5.27
CA GLU A 25 -17.78 22.59 -4.26
C GLU A 25 -19.02 21.87 -4.81
N ARG A 26 -19.18 20.60 -4.41
CA ARG A 26 -20.37 19.82 -4.75
C ARG A 26 -20.73 18.87 -3.63
N SER A 27 -21.99 18.86 -3.25
CA SER A 27 -22.56 17.89 -2.29
C SER A 27 -23.36 16.83 -3.04
N ILE A 28 -23.06 15.57 -2.79
CA ILE A 28 -23.67 14.41 -3.45
C ILE A 28 -24.26 13.49 -2.37
N LYS A 29 -25.58 13.26 -2.40
CA LYS A 29 -26.24 12.26 -1.56
C LYS A 29 -26.00 10.87 -2.17
N ILE A 30 -25.41 9.97 -1.39
CA ILE A 30 -25.02 8.64 -1.86
C ILE A 30 -26.25 7.71 -1.85
N ASN A 31 -26.73 7.38 -3.04
CA ASN A 31 -27.84 6.44 -3.28
C ASN A 31 -27.49 5.39 -4.35
N ARG A 32 -26.26 5.43 -4.88
CA ARG A 32 -25.68 4.48 -5.86
C ARG A 32 -24.36 3.98 -5.35
N GLN A 33 -23.76 3.00 -6.05
CA GLN A 33 -22.55 2.32 -5.58
C GLN A 33 -21.26 3.07 -5.87
N TYR A 34 -21.13 3.69 -7.04
CA TYR A 34 -19.85 4.24 -7.51
C TYR A 34 -19.90 5.74 -7.75
N LEU A 35 -18.90 6.46 -7.25
CA LEU A 35 -18.51 7.76 -7.76
C LEU A 35 -17.49 7.54 -8.87
N ASN A 36 -17.81 7.99 -10.08
CA ASN A 36 -16.97 7.88 -11.27
C ASN A 36 -16.33 9.23 -11.59
N PHE A 37 -15.02 9.24 -11.82
CA PHE A 37 -14.23 10.44 -12.05
C PHE A 37 -13.72 10.43 -13.49
N PRO A 38 -14.08 11.41 -14.33
CA PRO A 38 -13.51 11.56 -15.65
C PRO A 38 -12.10 12.15 -15.53
N VAL A 39 -11.09 11.51 -16.12
CA VAL A 39 -9.68 11.95 -16.06
C VAL A 39 -9.19 12.35 -17.43
N SER A 40 -8.41 13.45 -17.49
CA SER A 40 -7.72 13.88 -18.71
C SER A 40 -6.24 14.16 -18.45
N HIS A 41 -5.37 13.47 -19.19
CA HIS A 41 -3.92 13.58 -19.07
C HIS A 41 -3.36 14.96 -19.45
N SER A 42 -4.07 15.71 -20.27
CA SER A 42 -3.64 17.03 -20.74
C SER A 42 -3.76 18.13 -19.68
N LEU A 43 -4.44 17.85 -18.57
CA LEU A 43 -4.69 18.83 -17.51
C LEU A 43 -3.64 18.74 -16.39
N GLU A 44 -3.54 19.80 -15.61
CA GLU A 44 -2.78 19.79 -14.36
C GLU A 44 -3.57 19.12 -13.25
N ARG A 45 -2.86 18.43 -12.32
CA ARG A 45 -3.43 17.90 -11.10
C ARG A 45 -3.89 19.03 -10.20
N LYS A 46 -5.12 18.92 -9.70
CA LYS A 46 -5.70 19.84 -8.73
C LYS A 46 -6.13 19.06 -7.48
N ALA A 47 -6.07 19.73 -6.35
CA ALA A 47 -6.48 19.09 -5.10
C ALA A 47 -7.99 18.83 -5.08
N MET A 48 -8.34 17.68 -4.55
CA MET A 48 -9.70 17.23 -4.30
C MET A 48 -9.77 16.70 -2.86
N THR A 49 -10.81 17.10 -2.12
CA THR A 49 -11.02 16.63 -0.76
C THR A 49 -12.46 16.18 -0.57
N PHE A 50 -12.62 15.08 0.16
CA PHE A 50 -13.92 14.56 0.55
C PHE A 50 -14.22 14.91 2.01
N THR A 51 -15.47 15.28 2.30
CA THR A 51 -15.97 15.44 3.66
C THR A 51 -17.23 14.62 3.83
N VAL A 52 -17.26 13.71 4.78
CA VAL A 52 -18.39 12.85 5.10
C VAL A 52 -18.77 13.05 6.56
N ASP A 53 -20.05 13.34 6.83
CA ASP A 53 -20.56 13.61 8.17
C ASP A 53 -19.71 14.66 8.95
N GLY A 54 -19.21 15.68 8.26
CA GLY A 54 -18.36 16.73 8.84
C GLY A 54 -16.90 16.35 9.05
N ARG A 55 -16.52 15.08 8.82
CA ARG A 55 -15.12 14.62 8.88
C ARG A 55 -14.48 14.76 7.51
N LYS A 56 -13.38 15.49 7.46
CA LYS A 56 -12.60 15.69 6.26
C LYS A 56 -11.66 14.48 6.07
N GLU A 57 -11.74 13.86 4.89
CA GLU A 57 -10.70 12.94 4.47
C GLU A 57 -9.46 13.73 3.98
N SER A 58 -8.32 13.07 3.84
CA SER A 58 -7.12 13.76 3.38
C SER A 58 -7.28 14.27 1.94
N ARG A 59 -6.41 15.20 1.62
CA ARG A 59 -6.27 15.77 0.29
C ARG A 59 -5.77 14.73 -0.70
N SER A 60 -6.47 14.56 -1.80
CA SER A 60 -6.01 13.85 -3.00
C SER A 60 -5.80 14.84 -4.13
N VAL A 61 -5.11 14.45 -5.19
CA VAL A 61 -4.96 15.25 -6.42
C VAL A 61 -5.46 14.46 -7.61
N ILE A 62 -6.09 15.15 -8.59
CA ILE A 62 -6.68 14.52 -9.76
C ILE A 62 -6.77 15.53 -10.92
N ARG A 63 -6.70 15.04 -12.16
CA ARG A 63 -6.90 15.80 -13.40
C ARG A 63 -8.34 15.62 -13.91
N LEU A 64 -9.33 16.19 -13.21
CA LEU A 64 -10.73 16.07 -13.64
C LEU A 64 -10.97 16.73 -15.00
N ALA A 65 -11.53 15.98 -15.95
CA ALA A 65 -11.84 16.44 -17.28
C ALA A 65 -13.04 17.40 -17.30
N GLU A 66 -12.91 18.52 -18.02
CA GLU A 66 -13.99 19.48 -18.30
C GLU A 66 -14.82 19.13 -19.55
N GLY A 67 -14.35 18.20 -20.33
CA GLY A 67 -14.96 17.72 -21.57
C GLY A 67 -14.87 16.19 -21.66
N ALA A 68 -14.45 15.69 -22.83
CA ALA A 68 -14.21 14.27 -23.02
C ALA A 68 -13.11 13.77 -22.04
N ALA A 69 -13.34 12.64 -21.42
CA ALA A 69 -12.36 11.98 -20.57
C ALA A 69 -11.47 11.06 -21.41
N ASP A 70 -10.17 11.02 -21.11
CA ASP A 70 -9.28 10.02 -21.69
C ASP A 70 -9.60 8.63 -21.11
N TYR A 71 -9.94 8.57 -19.81
CA TYR A 71 -10.44 7.37 -19.12
C TYR A 71 -11.24 7.76 -17.88
N TRP A 72 -11.86 6.75 -17.25
CA TRP A 72 -12.62 6.91 -16.03
C TRP A 72 -11.98 6.11 -14.90
N THR A 73 -11.88 6.71 -13.72
CA THR A 73 -11.61 6.02 -12.46
C THR A 73 -12.85 6.04 -11.59
N PHE A 74 -12.81 5.32 -10.45
CA PHE A 74 -13.99 5.21 -9.60
C PHE A 74 -13.60 5.02 -8.13
N ARG A 75 -14.56 5.35 -7.27
CA ARG A 75 -14.55 4.99 -5.85
C ARG A 75 -15.85 4.26 -5.53
N ASP A 76 -15.77 3.07 -4.92
CA ASP A 76 -16.93 2.41 -4.34
C ASP A 76 -17.33 3.17 -3.06
N VAL A 77 -18.56 3.67 -3.04
CA VAL A 77 -19.12 4.44 -1.93
C VAL A 77 -20.35 3.74 -1.32
N SER A 78 -20.53 2.45 -1.58
CA SER A 78 -21.68 1.66 -1.10
C SER A 78 -21.81 1.67 0.42
N GLN A 79 -20.70 1.69 1.15
CA GLN A 79 -20.68 1.81 2.62
C GLN A 79 -21.17 3.18 3.14
N LEU A 80 -21.20 4.19 2.26
CA LEU A 80 -21.67 5.54 2.58
C LEU A 80 -23.12 5.79 2.14
N ARG A 81 -23.84 4.72 1.77
CA ARG A 81 -25.25 4.83 1.32
C ARG A 81 -26.10 5.56 2.37
N GLY A 82 -26.88 6.55 1.90
CA GLY A 82 -27.71 7.42 2.74
C GLY A 82 -26.99 8.66 3.30
N LYS A 83 -25.65 8.69 3.28
CA LYS A 83 -24.85 9.86 3.68
C LYS A 83 -24.72 10.86 2.54
N THR A 84 -24.26 12.06 2.87
CA THR A 84 -23.89 13.09 1.90
C THR A 84 -22.37 13.27 1.91
N ILE A 85 -21.74 13.16 0.75
CA ILE A 85 -20.34 13.50 0.56
C ILE A 85 -20.27 14.94 0.01
N LYS A 86 -19.55 15.82 0.69
CA LYS A 86 -19.12 17.12 0.14
C LYS A 86 -17.75 16.93 -0.50
N ILE A 87 -17.63 17.32 -1.76
CA ILE A 87 -16.37 17.31 -2.51
C ILE A 87 -15.96 18.76 -2.73
N THR A 88 -14.71 19.11 -2.36
CA THR A 88 -14.08 20.38 -2.73
C THR A 88 -12.98 20.10 -3.74
N TYR A 89 -12.83 20.95 -4.74
CA TYR A 89 -11.87 20.79 -5.83
C TYR A 89 -11.25 22.13 -6.20
N GLU A 90 -9.92 22.22 -6.25
CA GLU A 90 -9.17 23.46 -6.59
C GLU A 90 -9.20 23.79 -8.10
N GLY A 91 -10.01 23.10 -8.88
CA GLY A 91 -10.26 23.35 -10.30
C GLY A 91 -11.64 23.96 -10.57
N SER A 92 -12.12 23.80 -11.80
CA SER A 92 -13.39 24.41 -12.22
C SER A 92 -14.61 23.65 -11.67
N GLN A 93 -15.72 24.39 -11.48
CA GLN A 93 -17.02 23.80 -11.15
C GLN A 93 -17.49 22.83 -12.24
N LYS A 94 -17.24 23.16 -13.52
CA LYS A 94 -17.59 22.31 -14.65
C LYS A 94 -16.93 20.92 -14.58
N ALA A 95 -15.64 20.85 -14.21
CA ALA A 95 -14.94 19.57 -14.02
C ALA A 95 -15.55 18.77 -12.86
N LEU A 96 -15.85 19.45 -11.74
CA LEU A 96 -16.47 18.83 -10.58
C LEU A 96 -17.88 18.30 -10.86
N ASP A 97 -18.67 19.00 -11.68
CA ASP A 97 -20.01 18.59 -12.06
C ASP A 97 -20.03 17.38 -12.99
N ASN A 98 -18.91 17.07 -13.64
CA ASN A 98 -18.76 15.89 -14.49
C ASN A 98 -18.53 14.58 -13.70
N ILE A 99 -18.35 14.63 -12.38
CA ILE A 99 -18.33 13.42 -11.53
C ILE A 99 -19.71 12.77 -11.59
N VAL A 100 -19.74 11.46 -11.87
CA VAL A 100 -21.00 10.71 -12.04
C VAL A 100 -21.19 9.72 -10.89
N LEU A 101 -22.34 9.80 -10.21
CA LEU A 101 -22.79 8.79 -9.25
C LEU A 101 -23.67 7.77 -9.97
N ALA A 102 -23.25 6.48 -10.01
CA ALA A 102 -23.94 5.41 -10.72
C ALA A 102 -23.82 4.06 -10.00
N ASP A 103 -24.63 3.07 -10.41
CA ASP A 103 -24.51 1.66 -9.93
C ASP A 103 -23.52 0.85 -10.80
N SER A 104 -22.94 1.47 -11.82
CA SER A 104 -21.92 0.87 -12.68
C SER A 104 -20.69 1.77 -12.78
N ILE A 105 -19.56 1.15 -13.06
CA ILE A 105 -18.31 1.86 -13.35
C ILE A 105 -18.39 2.36 -14.79
N MET A 106 -18.12 3.65 -15.01
CA MET A 106 -18.09 4.24 -16.36
C MET A 106 -16.97 3.60 -17.19
N GLY A 107 -17.31 3.13 -18.41
CA GLY A 107 -16.39 2.34 -19.24
C GLY A 107 -16.09 0.96 -18.66
N GLY A 108 -16.91 0.45 -17.73
CA GLY A 108 -16.70 -0.80 -17.01
C GLY A 108 -16.69 -2.05 -17.90
N SER A 109 -17.38 -2.03 -19.05
CA SER A 109 -17.36 -3.13 -20.03
C SER A 109 -15.97 -3.44 -20.61
N MET A 110 -15.04 -2.50 -20.52
CA MET A 110 -13.67 -2.65 -21.00
C MET A 110 -12.70 -3.09 -19.89
N ILE A 111 -13.14 -3.18 -18.62
CA ILE A 111 -12.30 -3.65 -17.51
C ILE A 111 -11.90 -5.10 -17.79
N TYR A 112 -10.58 -5.36 -17.72
CA TYR A 112 -9.92 -6.63 -18.06
C TYR A 112 -10.03 -7.07 -19.53
N HIS A 113 -10.54 -6.18 -20.43
CA HIS A 113 -10.60 -6.38 -21.88
C HIS A 113 -9.74 -5.38 -22.64
N GLU A 114 -8.95 -4.56 -21.97
CA GLU A 114 -7.99 -3.67 -22.60
C GLU A 114 -6.92 -4.49 -23.34
N SER A 115 -6.51 -4.08 -24.53
CA SER A 115 -5.55 -4.81 -25.37
C SER A 115 -4.17 -4.98 -24.73
N SER A 116 -3.80 -4.10 -23.79
CA SER A 116 -2.55 -4.13 -23.02
C SER A 116 -2.70 -4.86 -21.68
N ARG A 117 -3.88 -5.41 -21.34
CA ARG A 117 -4.11 -6.08 -20.06
C ARG A 117 -3.31 -7.39 -19.97
N PRO A 118 -2.44 -7.57 -18.96
CA PRO A 118 -1.79 -8.85 -18.71
C PRO A 118 -2.81 -9.97 -18.47
N GLN A 119 -2.56 -11.14 -19.03
CA GLN A 119 -3.49 -12.29 -18.93
C GLN A 119 -3.36 -13.05 -17.61
N TYR A 120 -2.15 -13.08 -17.02
CA TYR A 120 -1.83 -13.94 -15.87
C TYR A 120 -1.37 -13.18 -14.64
N HIS A 121 -1.06 -11.89 -14.79
CA HIS A 121 -0.57 -11.07 -13.69
C HIS A 121 -1.72 -10.24 -13.11
N PHE A 122 -1.78 -10.13 -11.80
CA PHE A 122 -2.73 -9.23 -11.17
C PHE A 122 -2.43 -7.78 -11.55
N THR A 123 -3.46 -7.07 -11.96
CA THR A 123 -3.51 -5.63 -12.16
C THR A 123 -4.81 -5.10 -11.57
N THR A 124 -4.81 -3.89 -11.03
CA THR A 124 -6.04 -3.25 -10.56
C THR A 124 -7.00 -2.93 -11.71
N ARG A 125 -8.29 -2.88 -11.45
CA ARG A 125 -9.32 -2.49 -12.44
C ARG A 125 -9.02 -1.14 -13.08
N ARG A 126 -8.62 -0.15 -12.28
CA ARG A 126 -8.27 1.21 -12.69
C ARG A 126 -7.22 1.79 -11.76
N GLY A 127 -6.46 2.77 -12.25
CA GLY A 127 -5.51 3.51 -11.44
C GLY A 127 -4.11 2.88 -11.38
N TRP A 128 -3.29 3.32 -10.42
CA TRP A 128 -1.91 2.88 -10.22
C TRP A 128 -1.80 1.84 -9.12
N ILE A 129 -0.89 0.88 -9.29
CA ILE A 129 -0.42 0.02 -8.20
C ILE A 129 1.11 -0.03 -8.16
N ASN A 130 1.67 -0.16 -6.95
CA ASN A 130 3.06 -0.52 -6.72
C ASN A 130 3.16 -1.60 -5.63
N ASP A 131 3.93 -1.45 -4.58
CA ASP A 131 4.29 -2.47 -3.59
C ASP A 131 3.13 -3.36 -3.14
N PRO A 132 3.30 -4.68 -3.13
CA PRO A 132 2.41 -5.56 -2.38
C PRO A 132 2.55 -5.27 -0.88
N ASN A 133 1.44 -5.28 -0.16
CA ASN A 133 1.36 -4.98 1.27
C ASN A 133 0.55 -6.04 2.00
N GLY A 134 0.85 -6.27 3.26
CA GLY A 134 0.01 -7.08 4.13
C GLY A 134 -0.30 -8.47 3.58
N LEU A 135 0.63 -9.08 2.85
CA LEU A 135 0.44 -10.42 2.30
C LEU A 135 0.22 -11.42 3.43
N ILE A 136 -0.96 -12.05 3.47
CA ILE A 136 -1.32 -12.97 4.54
C ILE A 136 -2.32 -14.03 4.09
N PHE A 137 -2.16 -15.26 4.59
CA PHE A 137 -3.18 -16.29 4.44
C PHE A 137 -4.08 -16.32 5.67
N TYR A 138 -5.39 -16.21 5.47
CA TYR A 138 -6.34 -16.26 6.57
C TYR A 138 -7.67 -16.91 6.13
N ARG A 139 -8.14 -17.90 6.90
CA ARG A 139 -9.40 -18.63 6.67
C ARG A 139 -9.61 -19.12 5.24
N GLY A 140 -8.57 -19.74 4.67
CA GLY A 140 -8.62 -20.34 3.34
C GLY A 140 -8.44 -19.34 2.18
N LYS A 141 -8.10 -18.11 2.47
CA LYS A 141 -7.86 -17.06 1.48
C LYS A 141 -6.50 -16.43 1.64
N TYR A 142 -5.84 -16.15 0.53
CA TYR A 142 -4.71 -15.27 0.42
C TYR A 142 -5.22 -13.85 0.29
N HIS A 143 -4.84 -12.96 1.19
CA HIS A 143 -5.10 -11.54 1.11
C HIS A 143 -3.84 -10.85 0.61
N MET A 144 -3.99 -9.99 -0.38
CA MET A 144 -2.97 -9.09 -0.86
C MET A 144 -3.53 -7.67 -0.81
N PHE A 145 -2.90 -6.83 -0.02
CA PHE A 145 -3.08 -5.39 -0.13
C PHE A 145 -1.97 -4.84 -1.04
N TYR A 146 -2.14 -3.64 -1.51
CA TYR A 146 -1.17 -3.01 -2.39
C TYR A 146 -1.25 -1.50 -2.34
N GLN A 147 -0.13 -0.84 -2.57
CA GLN A 147 -0.09 0.60 -2.78
C GLN A 147 -0.94 0.96 -3.99
N HIS A 148 -1.87 1.92 -3.82
CA HIS A 148 -2.86 2.21 -4.84
C HIS A 148 -3.20 3.69 -4.93
N ASN A 149 -3.11 4.24 -6.14
CA ASN A 149 -3.79 5.49 -6.47
C ASN A 149 -5.11 5.18 -7.20
N PRO A 150 -6.26 5.31 -6.54
CA PRO A 150 -7.56 4.97 -7.15
C PRO A 150 -8.05 6.02 -8.16
N TYR A 151 -7.44 7.20 -8.21
CA TYR A 151 -7.92 8.33 -8.98
C TYR A 151 -7.20 8.53 -10.31
N GLU A 152 -5.95 8.08 -10.39
CA GLU A 152 -5.13 8.20 -11.61
C GLU A 152 -4.22 6.98 -11.80
N ARG A 153 -3.70 6.81 -13.01
CA ARG A 153 -2.75 5.74 -13.38
C ARG A 153 -1.29 6.05 -13.08
N ASP A 154 -1.00 7.18 -12.45
CA ASP A 154 0.34 7.58 -12.02
C ASP A 154 0.48 7.47 -10.50
N TRP A 155 1.72 7.34 -10.02
CA TRP A 155 2.01 7.33 -8.59
C TRP A 155 1.57 8.63 -7.93
N GLU A 156 0.70 8.55 -6.96
CA GLU A 156 0.18 9.65 -6.12
C GLU A 156 -0.90 9.10 -5.18
N ASN A 157 -1.41 9.89 -4.25
CA ASN A 157 -2.63 9.59 -3.46
C ASN A 157 -2.65 8.20 -2.82
N MET A 158 -1.56 7.75 -2.20
CA MET A 158 -1.45 6.37 -1.75
C MET A 158 -2.54 5.96 -0.78
N HIS A 159 -3.31 4.98 -1.19
CA HIS A 159 -4.26 4.18 -0.43
C HIS A 159 -3.74 2.74 -0.34
N TRP A 160 -4.39 1.90 0.46
CA TRP A 160 -4.25 0.47 0.30
C TRP A 160 -5.43 -0.08 -0.48
N GLY A 161 -5.17 -0.60 -1.69
CA GLY A 161 -6.07 -1.51 -2.38
C GLY A 161 -6.08 -2.87 -1.68
N HIS A 162 -7.07 -3.70 -1.98
CA HIS A 162 -7.22 -5.02 -1.40
C HIS A 162 -7.75 -6.00 -2.44
N THR A 163 -7.17 -7.19 -2.48
CA THR A 163 -7.65 -8.30 -3.30
C THR A 163 -7.48 -9.62 -2.56
N VAL A 164 -8.31 -10.60 -2.88
CA VAL A 164 -8.28 -11.93 -2.26
C VAL A 164 -8.23 -13.01 -3.32
N SER A 165 -7.57 -14.12 -2.99
CA SER A 165 -7.48 -15.31 -3.85
C SER A 165 -7.56 -16.59 -3.01
N THR A 166 -8.07 -17.67 -3.59
CA THR A 166 -7.99 -19.01 -3.00
C THR A 166 -6.87 -19.84 -3.59
N ASP A 167 -6.24 -19.39 -4.69
CA ASP A 167 -5.26 -20.14 -5.47
C ASP A 167 -4.02 -19.33 -5.90
N LEU A 168 -3.86 -18.07 -5.44
CA LEU A 168 -2.75 -17.17 -5.79
C LEU A 168 -2.70 -16.73 -7.27
N ILE A 169 -3.60 -17.20 -8.11
CA ILE A 169 -3.66 -16.93 -9.55
C ILE A 169 -4.86 -16.05 -9.89
N HIS A 170 -6.03 -16.44 -9.40
CA HIS A 170 -7.27 -15.71 -9.63
C HIS A 170 -7.55 -14.80 -8.44
N TRP A 171 -7.59 -13.50 -8.71
CA TRP A 171 -7.72 -12.47 -7.69
C TRP A 171 -9.03 -11.70 -7.83
N ASP A 172 -9.75 -11.58 -6.72
CA ASP A 172 -11.01 -10.83 -6.61
C ASP A 172 -10.76 -9.52 -5.87
N GLU A 173 -10.80 -8.40 -6.62
CA GLU A 173 -10.51 -7.07 -6.08
C GLU A 173 -11.66 -6.58 -5.20
N GLN A 174 -11.33 -6.24 -3.97
CA GLN A 174 -12.24 -5.80 -2.92
C GLN A 174 -12.35 -4.27 -2.88
N GLN A 175 -13.03 -3.73 -1.88
CA GLN A 175 -13.01 -2.31 -1.57
C GLN A 175 -11.64 -1.89 -1.04
N LEU A 176 -11.35 -0.58 -1.12
CA LEU A 176 -10.13 -0.02 -0.51
C LEU A 176 -10.09 -0.34 0.98
N ALA A 177 -8.98 -0.88 1.44
CA ALA A 177 -8.78 -1.26 2.84
C ALA A 177 -8.45 -0.05 3.72
N LEU A 178 -7.56 0.82 3.25
CA LEU A 178 -7.12 2.01 3.98
C LEU A 178 -7.19 3.25 3.09
N HIS A 179 -7.73 4.31 3.67
CA HIS A 179 -7.79 5.64 3.08
C HIS A 179 -6.83 6.59 3.81
N PRO A 180 -6.21 7.55 3.12
CA PRO A 180 -5.48 8.64 3.75
C PRO A 180 -6.30 9.39 4.80
N ASP A 181 -5.61 9.92 5.82
CA ASP A 181 -6.20 10.75 6.87
C ASP A 181 -5.30 11.96 7.21
N GLU A 182 -5.54 12.60 8.33
CA GLU A 182 -4.77 13.76 8.80
C GLU A 182 -3.32 13.43 9.18
N ILE A 183 -2.98 12.14 9.44
CA ILE A 183 -1.61 11.72 9.75
C ILE A 183 -0.79 11.61 8.46
N GLY A 184 -1.41 11.14 7.36
CA GLY A 184 -0.73 11.02 6.08
C GLY A 184 -1.40 10.11 5.07
N THR A 185 -0.70 9.89 3.95
CA THR A 185 -1.06 8.89 2.93
C THR A 185 -0.58 7.50 3.34
N MET A 186 -1.17 6.46 2.77
CA MET A 186 -0.97 5.06 3.20
C MET A 186 0.20 4.43 2.46
N PHE A 187 1.42 4.52 3.03
CA PHE A 187 2.60 3.83 2.51
C PHE A 187 2.65 2.37 2.96
N SER A 188 3.68 1.65 2.53
CA SER A 188 3.80 0.20 2.64
C SER A 188 3.83 -0.32 4.07
N GLY A 189 3.56 -1.61 4.21
CA GLY A 189 3.55 -2.31 5.49
C GLY A 189 3.00 -3.72 5.39
N THR A 190 2.71 -4.35 6.52
CA THR A 190 2.40 -5.78 6.61
C THR A 190 1.17 -6.10 7.46
N ALA A 191 0.82 -7.38 7.54
CA ALA A 191 -0.33 -7.87 8.29
C ALA A 191 0.02 -9.07 9.17
N VAL A 192 -0.70 -9.19 10.30
CA VAL A 192 -0.67 -10.35 11.19
C VAL A 192 -2.07 -10.70 11.68
N ILE A 193 -2.25 -11.95 12.13
CA ILE A 193 -3.43 -12.37 12.91
C ILE A 193 -3.04 -12.49 14.38
N ASP A 194 -3.67 -11.71 15.24
CA ASP A 194 -3.42 -11.72 16.68
C ASP A 194 -4.26 -12.80 17.38
N TYR A 195 -3.89 -14.07 17.18
CA TYR A 195 -4.59 -15.22 17.75
C TYR A 195 -4.62 -15.21 19.29
N SER A 196 -3.59 -14.66 19.92
CA SER A 196 -3.47 -14.58 21.39
C SER A 196 -4.16 -13.36 21.99
N ASN A 197 -4.75 -12.51 21.12
CA ASN A 197 -5.39 -11.26 21.51
C ASN A 197 -4.50 -10.35 22.37
N THR A 198 -3.23 -10.28 22.02
CA THR A 198 -2.24 -9.47 22.73
C THR A 198 -2.55 -7.99 22.63
N SER A 199 -3.13 -7.55 21.51
CA SER A 199 -3.58 -6.18 21.29
C SER A 199 -4.88 -5.83 22.03
N GLY A 200 -5.66 -6.83 22.43
CA GLY A 200 -6.98 -6.62 23.03
C GLY A 200 -8.07 -6.20 22.02
N PHE A 201 -7.80 -6.24 20.71
CA PHE A 201 -8.79 -5.89 19.68
C PHE A 201 -9.75 -7.03 19.34
N GLY A 202 -9.29 -8.30 19.50
CA GLY A 202 -10.06 -9.47 19.15
C GLY A 202 -11.28 -9.69 20.05
N ARG A 203 -12.26 -10.46 19.54
CA ARG A 203 -13.48 -10.84 20.26
C ARG A 203 -13.48 -12.32 20.65
N GLY A 204 -12.33 -12.84 21.11
CA GLY A 204 -12.15 -14.25 21.49
C GLY A 204 -11.38 -15.06 20.43
N LYS A 205 -11.18 -16.35 20.72
CA LYS A 205 -10.36 -17.25 19.88
C LYS A 205 -10.90 -17.46 18.48
N ASP A 206 -12.22 -17.43 18.31
CA ASP A 206 -12.88 -17.66 17.02
C ASP A 206 -12.93 -16.38 16.17
N ASN A 207 -12.67 -15.23 16.77
CA ASN A 207 -12.60 -13.94 16.09
C ASN A 207 -11.38 -13.13 16.53
N PRO A 208 -10.16 -13.60 16.19
CA PRO A 208 -8.92 -12.87 16.42
C PRO A 208 -8.90 -11.59 15.59
N ALA A 209 -8.17 -10.59 16.04
CA ALA A 209 -7.98 -9.39 15.24
C ALA A 209 -7.03 -9.67 14.06
N PHE A 210 -7.47 -9.26 12.88
CA PHE A 210 -6.61 -9.11 11.70
C PHE A 210 -6.01 -7.71 11.76
N VAL A 211 -4.72 -7.60 12.08
CA VAL A 211 -4.04 -6.32 12.28
C VAL A 211 -3.14 -6.02 11.10
N VAL A 212 -3.25 -4.81 10.55
CA VAL A 212 -2.37 -4.29 9.50
C VAL A 212 -1.52 -3.16 10.07
N PHE A 213 -0.26 -3.12 9.66
CA PHE A 213 0.71 -2.08 9.99
C PHE A 213 1.07 -1.36 8.70
N TYR A 214 1.12 -0.05 8.74
CA TYR A 214 1.40 0.79 7.58
C TYR A 214 2.17 2.04 7.99
N THR A 215 2.86 2.64 7.05
CA THR A 215 3.44 3.96 7.25
C THR A 215 2.45 5.02 6.80
N ALA A 216 2.18 5.99 7.65
CA ALA A 216 1.49 7.22 7.26
C ALA A 216 2.54 8.24 6.82
N ASP A 217 2.54 8.58 5.52
CA ASP A 217 3.48 9.53 4.94
C ASP A 217 2.89 10.93 4.88
N SER A 218 3.62 11.89 5.39
CA SER A 218 3.30 13.32 5.33
C SER A 218 4.54 14.14 5.03
N PRO A 219 4.41 15.40 4.59
CA PRO A 219 5.57 16.26 4.35
C PRO A 219 6.47 16.46 5.58
N SER A 220 5.94 16.25 6.78
CA SER A 220 6.71 16.46 8.03
C SER A 220 7.46 15.22 8.48
N ALA A 221 6.89 14.02 8.31
CA ALA A 221 7.47 12.77 8.78
C ALA A 221 6.72 11.55 8.24
N GLN A 222 7.42 10.42 8.20
CA GLN A 222 6.86 9.08 8.04
C GLN A 222 6.67 8.45 9.41
N ARG A 223 5.43 8.03 9.73
CA ARG A 223 5.05 7.50 11.05
C ARG A 223 4.43 6.12 10.90
N GLN A 224 4.76 5.21 11.81
CA GLN A 224 4.17 3.89 11.77
C GLN A 224 2.83 3.90 12.47
N CYS A 225 1.84 3.33 11.81
CA CYS A 225 0.46 3.26 12.24
C CYS A 225 -0.06 1.84 12.11
N MET A 226 -1.20 1.57 12.75
CA MET A 226 -1.91 0.30 12.58
C MET A 226 -3.41 0.49 12.47
N ALA A 227 -4.05 -0.50 11.85
CA ALA A 227 -5.49 -0.66 11.82
C ALA A 227 -5.84 -2.13 12.05
N TYR A 228 -7.08 -2.41 12.42
CA TYR A 228 -7.53 -3.78 12.68
C TYR A 228 -8.91 -4.04 12.09
N SER A 229 -9.12 -5.30 11.74
CA SER A 229 -10.40 -5.82 11.24
C SER A 229 -10.91 -6.93 12.16
N LEU A 230 -12.23 -6.98 12.35
CA LEU A 230 -12.95 -8.04 13.05
C LEU A 230 -13.94 -8.79 12.15
N ASP A 231 -13.88 -8.53 10.85
CA ASP A 231 -14.75 -9.06 9.81
C ASP A 231 -13.95 -9.70 8.65
N GLU A 232 -12.82 -10.34 8.98
CA GLU A 232 -11.96 -11.07 8.03
C GLU A 232 -11.31 -10.17 6.97
N GLY A 233 -10.98 -8.94 7.33
CA GLY A 233 -10.30 -8.00 6.44
C GLY A 233 -11.22 -7.28 5.45
N ARG A 234 -12.56 -7.33 5.63
CA ARG A 234 -13.50 -6.59 4.78
C ARG A 234 -13.49 -5.10 5.08
N THR A 235 -13.39 -4.76 6.37
CA THR A 235 -13.26 -3.37 6.83
C THR A 235 -12.19 -3.23 7.89
N PHE A 236 -11.54 -2.07 7.94
CA PHE A 236 -10.49 -1.78 8.91
C PHE A 236 -10.81 -0.54 9.74
N THR A 237 -10.58 -0.64 11.04
CA THR A 237 -10.65 0.49 11.98
C THR A 237 -9.22 0.91 12.31
N LYS A 238 -8.87 2.16 12.03
CA LYS A 238 -7.57 2.72 12.43
C LYS A 238 -7.49 2.84 13.95
N TYR A 239 -6.34 2.51 14.51
CA TYR A 239 -6.14 2.56 15.95
C TYR A 239 -6.12 4.02 16.44
N GLU A 240 -6.86 4.32 17.50
CA GLU A 240 -6.99 5.69 18.05
C GLU A 240 -5.66 6.22 18.60
N GLY A 241 -4.77 5.33 19.04
CA GLY A 241 -3.45 5.68 19.56
C GLY A 241 -2.35 5.80 18.50
N ASN A 242 -2.70 5.86 17.20
CA ASN A 242 -1.71 6.13 16.17
C ASN A 242 -1.12 7.56 16.30
N PRO A 243 0.17 7.74 15.96
CA PRO A 243 1.13 6.73 15.50
C PRO A 243 1.68 5.85 16.64
N ILE A 244 2.00 4.58 16.33
CA ILE A 244 2.62 3.65 17.28
C ILE A 244 4.14 3.76 17.32
N ILE A 245 4.78 4.28 16.27
CA ILE A 245 6.19 4.65 16.24
C ILE A 245 6.33 5.96 15.46
N ASP A 246 7.04 6.92 16.05
CA ASP A 246 7.49 8.15 15.42
C ASP A 246 9.00 8.30 15.73
N SER A 247 9.84 7.94 14.78
CA SER A 247 11.29 7.82 14.98
C SER A 247 12.10 8.77 14.11
N HIS A 248 11.44 9.65 13.32
CA HIS A 248 12.11 10.57 12.40
C HIS A 248 13.08 11.53 13.09
N GLU A 249 12.75 12.03 14.28
CA GLU A 249 13.65 12.89 15.06
C GLU A 249 14.86 12.10 15.58
N LYS A 250 14.66 10.87 16.08
CA LYS A 250 15.74 9.99 16.55
C LYS A 250 16.78 9.76 15.46
N TRP A 251 16.32 9.50 14.24
CA TRP A 251 17.18 9.20 13.11
C TRP A 251 17.63 10.40 12.31
N GLN A 252 17.06 11.60 12.57
CA GLN A 252 17.28 12.80 11.77
C GLN A 252 17.07 12.50 10.27
N SER A 253 16.00 11.75 9.97
CA SER A 253 15.67 11.26 8.64
C SER A 253 14.17 11.21 8.44
N HIS A 254 13.72 11.57 7.24
CA HIS A 254 12.34 11.33 6.80
C HIS A 254 12.11 9.85 6.46
N ASP A 255 13.17 9.11 6.09
CA ASP A 255 13.10 7.69 5.69
C ASP A 255 12.94 6.78 6.91
N THR A 256 11.69 6.65 7.39
CA THR A 256 11.29 5.76 8.50
C THR A 256 9.97 5.09 8.11
N ARG A 257 10.03 3.97 7.35
CA ARG A 257 8.86 3.36 6.70
C ARG A 257 8.90 1.85 6.56
N ASP A 258 7.77 1.29 6.10
CA ASP A 258 7.59 -0.10 5.65
C ASP A 258 7.74 -1.13 6.78
N PRO A 259 6.88 -1.11 7.82
CA PRO A 259 6.99 -2.04 8.94
C PRO A 259 6.66 -3.49 8.53
N LYS A 260 7.58 -4.44 8.78
CA LYS A 260 7.35 -5.89 8.75
C LYS A 260 7.20 -6.42 10.16
N VAL A 261 6.03 -6.97 10.48
CA VAL A 261 5.73 -7.52 11.80
C VAL A 261 5.59 -9.03 11.76
N LEU A 262 6.16 -9.72 12.74
CA LEU A 262 6.05 -11.16 12.91
C LEU A 262 6.01 -11.55 14.39
N TRP A 263 5.40 -12.71 14.70
CA TRP A 263 5.44 -13.30 16.04
C TRP A 263 6.72 -14.13 16.22
N TYR A 264 7.56 -13.76 17.19
CA TYR A 264 8.74 -14.54 17.57
C TYR A 264 8.39 -15.49 18.71
N ALA A 265 8.08 -16.73 18.35
CA ALA A 265 7.54 -17.72 19.30
C ALA A 265 8.48 -18.05 20.48
N PRO A 266 9.82 -18.21 20.29
CA PRO A 266 10.72 -18.49 21.40
C PRO A 266 10.74 -17.40 22.47
N GLY A 267 10.65 -16.13 22.05
CA GLY A 267 10.62 -14.97 22.94
C GLY A 267 9.23 -14.56 23.41
N LYS A 268 8.17 -15.16 22.86
CA LYS A 268 6.76 -14.84 23.13
C LYS A 268 6.47 -13.33 22.99
N HIS A 269 6.98 -12.72 21.93
CA HIS A 269 6.76 -11.31 21.60
C HIS A 269 6.63 -11.10 20.08
N TRP A 270 6.12 -9.96 19.72
CA TRP A 270 6.13 -9.45 18.36
C TRP A 270 7.46 -8.77 18.06
N SER A 271 8.02 -9.04 16.89
CA SER A 271 9.16 -8.31 16.36
C SER A 271 8.71 -7.51 15.14
N MET A 272 9.17 -6.27 15.02
CA MET A 272 8.98 -5.42 13.85
C MET A 272 10.36 -5.11 13.26
N VAL A 273 10.50 -5.28 11.96
CA VAL A 273 11.60 -4.75 11.17
C VAL A 273 11.12 -3.52 10.45
N LEU A 274 11.82 -2.40 10.58
CA LEU A 274 11.45 -1.10 10.04
C LEU A 274 12.62 -0.51 9.26
N ASN A 275 12.39 -0.04 8.05
CA ASN A 275 13.41 0.72 7.33
C ASN A 275 13.58 2.09 8.00
N GLU A 276 14.78 2.41 8.42
CA GLU A 276 15.12 3.66 9.07
C GLU A 276 16.50 4.14 8.60
N ARG A 277 16.53 5.33 8.00
CA ARG A 277 17.73 6.04 7.57
C ARG A 277 18.59 5.23 6.58
N ASP A 278 19.53 4.41 7.04
CA ASP A 278 20.54 3.71 6.25
C ASP A 278 20.49 2.19 6.39
N GLY A 279 19.36 1.68 6.93
CA GLY A 279 19.19 0.25 7.15
C GLY A 279 17.87 -0.15 7.79
N HIS A 280 17.87 -1.30 8.43
CA HIS A 280 16.68 -1.86 9.07
C HIS A 280 16.86 -1.93 10.58
N SER A 281 15.94 -1.32 11.31
CA SER A 281 15.84 -1.41 12.76
C SER A 281 14.91 -2.51 13.20
N ILE A 282 15.18 -3.10 14.35
CA ILE A 282 14.34 -4.11 14.98
C ILE A 282 13.74 -3.52 16.25
N TYR A 283 12.43 -3.68 16.40
CA TYR A 283 11.65 -3.35 17.59
C TYR A 283 10.93 -4.57 18.11
N THR A 284 10.61 -4.58 19.40
CA THR A 284 9.80 -5.65 20.02
C THR A 284 8.60 -5.07 20.76
N SER A 285 7.51 -5.84 20.81
CA SER A 285 6.27 -5.49 21.50
C SER A 285 5.62 -6.72 22.12
N SER A 286 4.99 -6.57 23.26
CA SER A 286 4.14 -7.60 23.86
C SER A 286 2.66 -7.46 23.47
N ASN A 287 2.25 -6.31 22.88
CA ASN A 287 0.84 -5.94 22.69
C ASN A 287 0.55 -5.27 21.35
N LEU A 288 1.50 -5.23 20.41
CA LEU A 288 1.40 -4.58 19.09
C LEU A 288 1.28 -3.05 19.13
N LYS A 289 1.12 -2.44 20.29
CA LYS A 289 0.89 -0.98 20.47
C LYS A 289 2.15 -0.27 20.94
N ASP A 290 2.83 -0.85 21.92
CA ASP A 290 4.02 -0.26 22.53
C ASP A 290 5.26 -0.99 22.02
N TRP A 291 6.17 -0.28 21.38
CA TRP A 291 7.34 -0.84 20.72
C TRP A 291 8.64 -0.35 21.35
N THR A 292 9.54 -1.27 21.58
CA THR A 292 10.86 -1.01 22.16
C THR A 292 11.94 -1.30 21.12
N TYR A 293 12.77 -0.29 20.81
CA TYR A 293 13.93 -0.43 19.94
C TYR A 293 14.93 -1.47 20.48
N GLN A 294 15.46 -2.31 19.61
CA GLN A 294 16.42 -3.36 19.97
C GLN A 294 17.77 -3.22 19.25
N SER A 295 17.76 -3.13 17.92
CA SER A 295 18.98 -3.12 17.11
C SER A 295 18.77 -2.46 15.75
N HIS A 296 19.87 -2.20 15.05
CA HIS A 296 19.89 -1.64 13.70
C HIS A 296 20.95 -2.35 12.86
N LEU A 297 20.60 -2.71 11.62
CA LEU A 297 21.49 -3.31 10.62
C LEU A 297 21.53 -2.43 9.39
N THR A 298 22.70 -1.91 9.05
CA THR A 298 22.89 -1.02 7.90
C THR A 298 22.95 -1.76 6.56
N GLY A 299 22.59 -1.05 5.49
CA GLY A 299 22.90 -1.44 4.12
C GLY A 299 21.84 -2.27 3.42
N LEU A 300 20.65 -2.45 4.00
CA LEU A 300 19.42 -2.79 3.30
C LEU A 300 18.53 -1.56 3.22
N TRP A 301 17.58 -1.53 2.29
CA TRP A 301 16.78 -0.34 2.01
C TRP A 301 15.35 -0.69 1.64
N GLU A 302 14.38 0.01 2.22
CA GLU A 302 12.93 -0.11 1.99
C GLU A 302 12.36 -1.53 2.11
N CYS A 303 11.06 -1.63 2.31
CA CYS A 303 10.26 -2.87 2.29
C CYS A 303 10.99 -4.05 2.95
N PRO A 304 11.35 -3.94 4.24
CA PRO A 304 12.05 -5.01 4.93
C PRO A 304 11.22 -6.29 4.99
N GLU A 305 11.88 -7.42 4.79
CA GLU A 305 11.33 -8.74 5.02
C GLU A 305 12.24 -9.52 5.97
N LEU A 306 11.62 -10.27 6.86
CA LEU A 306 12.32 -11.18 7.78
C LEU A 306 11.51 -12.46 7.93
N PHE A 307 12.09 -13.58 7.55
CA PHE A 307 11.45 -14.88 7.62
C PHE A 307 12.48 -16.00 7.82
N GLU A 308 12.02 -17.13 8.36
CA GLU A 308 12.83 -18.31 8.59
C GLU A 308 12.54 -19.39 7.55
N LEU A 309 13.58 -20.05 7.04
CA LEU A 309 13.48 -21.17 6.10
C LEU A 309 14.29 -22.37 6.59
N PRO A 310 13.79 -23.61 6.39
CA PRO A 310 14.62 -24.79 6.43
C PRO A 310 15.59 -24.80 5.24
N VAL A 311 16.77 -25.41 5.41
CA VAL A 311 17.71 -25.67 4.33
C VAL A 311 17.20 -26.86 3.52
N GLU A 312 17.11 -26.73 2.19
CA GLU A 312 16.69 -27.82 1.32
C GLU A 312 17.61 -29.04 1.46
N GLY A 313 17.00 -30.21 1.64
CA GLY A 313 17.72 -31.47 1.92
C GLY A 313 18.13 -31.66 3.37
N ASN A 314 18.00 -30.64 4.23
CA ASN A 314 18.26 -30.71 5.68
C ASN A 314 17.25 -29.85 6.47
N PRO A 315 16.00 -30.28 6.63
CA PRO A 315 14.96 -29.47 7.25
C PRO A 315 15.17 -29.19 8.76
N SER A 316 16.10 -29.90 9.42
CA SER A 316 16.49 -29.61 10.79
C SER A 316 17.40 -28.38 10.92
N GLU A 317 18.09 -28.02 9.86
CA GLU A 317 18.87 -26.79 9.78
C GLU A 317 17.96 -25.67 9.25
N ARG A 318 17.81 -24.61 10.02
CA ARG A 318 16.98 -23.46 9.64
C ARG A 318 17.82 -22.19 9.72
N LYS A 319 17.55 -21.25 8.84
CA LYS A 319 18.18 -19.92 8.85
C LYS A 319 17.15 -18.85 8.57
N TRP A 320 17.46 -17.67 9.06
CA TRP A 320 16.69 -16.46 8.80
C TRP A 320 17.23 -15.73 7.57
N VAL A 321 16.31 -15.12 6.84
CA VAL A 321 16.64 -14.25 5.72
C VAL A 321 16.07 -12.88 6.00
N MET A 322 16.90 -11.85 5.82
CA MET A 322 16.49 -10.45 5.85
C MET A 322 16.78 -9.83 4.49
N TRP A 323 15.81 -9.17 3.90
CA TRP A 323 16.00 -8.46 2.64
C TRP A 323 15.38 -7.05 2.62
N GLY A 324 15.70 -6.23 1.57
CA GLY A 324 15.11 -4.94 1.25
C GLY A 324 14.45 -4.93 -0.13
N ALA A 325 13.81 -3.82 -0.47
CA ALA A 325 12.95 -3.66 -1.65
C ALA A 325 13.57 -4.07 -2.98
N SER A 326 14.88 -3.83 -3.18
CA SER A 326 15.61 -4.22 -4.39
C SER A 326 15.85 -5.73 -4.51
N GLY A 327 15.49 -6.52 -3.47
CA GLY A 327 15.80 -7.93 -3.38
C GLY A 327 17.23 -8.24 -2.94
N THR A 328 17.98 -7.24 -2.48
CA THR A 328 19.23 -7.45 -1.77
C THR A 328 18.93 -8.11 -0.44
N TYR A 329 19.59 -9.23 -0.14
CA TYR A 329 19.33 -9.99 1.08
C TYR A 329 20.60 -10.49 1.75
N MET A 330 20.48 -10.89 3.00
CA MET A 330 21.46 -11.62 3.80
C MET A 330 20.82 -12.82 4.45
N VAL A 331 21.57 -13.90 4.59
CA VAL A 331 21.20 -15.06 5.41
C VAL A 331 21.89 -14.93 6.76
N GLY A 332 21.21 -15.29 7.84
CA GLY A 332 21.73 -15.11 9.20
C GLY A 332 20.96 -15.87 10.25
N ASP A 333 21.24 -15.54 11.49
CA ASP A 333 20.53 -16.00 12.69
C ASP A 333 19.76 -14.82 13.30
N PHE A 334 18.60 -15.08 13.90
CA PHE A 334 17.74 -14.07 14.53
C PHE A 334 17.27 -14.59 15.90
N ASP A 335 17.47 -13.79 16.92
CA ASP A 335 17.12 -14.13 18.32
C ASP A 335 15.83 -13.45 18.81
N GLY A 336 15.10 -12.81 17.89
CA GLY A 336 13.90 -12.02 18.19
C GLY A 336 14.17 -10.53 18.39
N LYS A 337 15.44 -10.12 18.51
CA LYS A 337 15.89 -8.75 18.78
C LYS A 337 17.02 -8.29 17.89
N VAL A 338 17.89 -9.21 17.51
CA VAL A 338 19.08 -8.93 16.70
C VAL A 338 19.15 -9.93 15.54
N PHE A 339 19.32 -9.42 14.33
CA PHE A 339 19.69 -10.25 13.18
C PHE A 339 21.21 -10.21 13.01
N THR A 340 21.83 -11.39 13.02
CA THR A 340 23.28 -11.55 12.85
C THR A 340 23.55 -12.18 11.48
N PRO A 341 24.00 -11.40 10.47
CA PRO A 341 24.27 -11.95 9.15
C PRO A 341 25.46 -12.90 9.16
N ILE A 342 25.31 -14.03 8.49
CA ILE A 342 26.37 -15.04 8.28
C ILE A 342 26.82 -15.10 6.82
N THR A 343 26.13 -14.39 5.92
CA THR A 343 26.54 -14.20 4.53
C THR A 343 26.74 -12.72 4.21
N PRO A 344 27.57 -12.40 3.21
CA PRO A 344 27.53 -11.08 2.60
C PRO A 344 26.18 -10.83 1.92
N LYS A 345 25.95 -9.60 1.46
CA LYS A 345 24.77 -9.24 0.66
C LYS A 345 24.74 -10.03 -0.65
N GLN A 346 23.57 -10.54 -0.96
CA GLN A 346 23.27 -11.28 -2.18
C GLN A 346 22.03 -10.67 -2.85
N GLN A 347 21.69 -11.10 -4.07
CA GLN A 347 20.58 -10.58 -4.86
C GLN A 347 19.59 -11.68 -5.22
N ASN A 348 18.29 -11.45 -4.98
CA ASN A 348 17.21 -12.39 -5.28
C ASN A 348 16.22 -11.87 -6.34
N LEU A 349 15.99 -10.56 -6.44
CA LEU A 349 15.13 -9.95 -7.48
C LEU A 349 15.98 -9.49 -8.66
N ILE A 350 15.44 -9.62 -9.87
CA ILE A 350 16.06 -9.21 -11.13
C ILE A 350 15.07 -8.49 -12.03
N GLY A 351 15.55 -7.76 -13.01
CA GLY A 351 14.73 -7.07 -14.01
C GLY A 351 13.91 -5.94 -13.42
N SER A 352 12.60 -5.93 -13.69
CA SER A 352 11.66 -4.90 -13.24
C SER A 352 11.08 -5.16 -11.84
N ALA A 353 11.40 -6.29 -11.22
CA ALA A 353 10.87 -6.67 -9.90
C ALA A 353 11.36 -5.74 -8.78
N TYR A 354 10.46 -5.36 -7.88
CA TYR A 354 10.75 -4.50 -6.73
C TYR A 354 9.78 -4.77 -5.57
N ALA A 355 10.16 -4.35 -4.36
CA ALA A 355 9.30 -4.35 -3.17
C ALA A 355 8.62 -5.70 -2.89
N ALA A 356 9.35 -6.81 -3.07
CA ALA A 356 8.78 -8.13 -2.81
C ALA A 356 8.41 -8.30 -1.34
N GLN A 357 7.25 -8.92 -1.09
CA GLN A 357 6.80 -9.27 0.25
C GLN A 357 6.43 -10.75 0.32
N THR A 358 6.56 -11.37 1.50
CA THR A 358 6.18 -12.76 1.74
C THR A 358 4.83 -12.86 2.44
N PHE A 359 4.05 -13.91 2.10
CA PHE A 359 2.80 -14.19 2.81
C PHE A 359 3.06 -14.63 4.24
N SER A 360 2.45 -13.92 5.17
CA SER A 360 2.41 -14.30 6.59
C SER A 360 1.34 -15.39 6.82
N ASN A 361 1.43 -16.09 7.95
CA ASN A 361 0.39 -17.00 8.44
C ASN A 361 0.05 -18.17 7.48
N ILE A 362 0.99 -18.56 6.60
CA ILE A 362 0.86 -19.81 5.82
C ILE A 362 0.78 -20.98 6.81
N PRO A 363 -0.17 -21.93 6.66
CA PRO A 363 -0.29 -23.08 7.54
C PRO A 363 1.00 -23.90 7.60
N GLN A 364 1.37 -24.38 8.79
CA GLN A 364 2.55 -25.23 8.96
C GLN A 364 2.51 -26.51 8.09
N SER A 365 1.33 -27.02 7.79
CA SER A 365 1.14 -28.18 6.88
C SER A 365 1.55 -27.88 5.44
N ASP A 366 1.51 -26.62 5.01
CA ASP A 366 2.08 -26.17 3.73
C ASP A 366 3.58 -25.87 3.89
N GLY A 367 3.95 -25.09 4.91
CA GLY A 367 5.33 -24.79 5.31
C GLY A 367 6.15 -23.95 4.34
N ARG A 368 5.58 -23.54 3.20
CA ARG A 368 6.26 -22.72 2.20
C ARG A 368 6.38 -21.25 2.63
N VAL A 369 7.41 -20.59 2.16
CA VAL A 369 7.49 -19.13 2.13
C VAL A 369 7.24 -18.68 0.68
N ILE A 370 6.10 -18.04 0.47
CA ILE A 370 5.64 -17.60 -0.85
C ILE A 370 5.75 -16.08 -0.90
N LYS A 371 6.39 -15.54 -1.96
CA LYS A 371 6.48 -14.11 -2.20
C LYS A 371 5.70 -13.68 -3.44
N MET A 372 5.29 -12.42 -3.43
CA MET A 372 4.93 -11.65 -4.62
C MET A 372 5.73 -10.35 -4.66
N ALA A 373 5.92 -9.80 -5.86
CA ALA A 373 6.64 -8.56 -6.06
C ALA A 373 5.89 -7.67 -7.05
N TRP A 374 6.06 -6.36 -6.91
CA TRP A 374 5.64 -5.41 -7.94
C TRP A 374 6.59 -5.42 -9.13
N SER A 375 6.06 -5.24 -10.33
CA SER A 375 6.85 -4.98 -11.53
C SER A 375 6.69 -3.53 -11.97
N ARG A 376 7.83 -2.86 -12.16
CA ARG A 376 7.92 -1.46 -12.60
C ARG A 376 7.65 -1.25 -14.10
N LEU A 377 6.92 -2.17 -14.72
CA LEU A 377 6.49 -2.05 -16.11
C LEU A 377 5.33 -1.06 -16.23
N GLY A 378 5.38 -0.22 -17.26
CA GLY A 378 4.31 0.71 -17.60
C GLY A 378 3.43 0.20 -18.75
N PHE A 379 2.17 0.62 -18.78
CA PHE A 379 1.15 0.16 -19.74
C PHE A 379 0.68 1.29 -20.70
N GLY A 380 1.54 2.27 -20.99
CA GLY A 380 1.25 3.32 -21.95
C GLY A 380 -0.04 4.10 -21.57
N ASP A 381 -1.04 4.12 -22.47
CA ASP A 381 -2.30 4.85 -22.27
C ASP A 381 -3.41 4.05 -21.60
N ALA A 382 -3.13 2.86 -21.09
CA ALA A 382 -4.12 2.07 -20.35
C ALA A 382 -4.66 2.83 -19.11
N PRO A 383 -5.93 2.61 -18.73
CA PRO A 383 -6.53 3.26 -17.56
C PRO A 383 -6.07 2.65 -16.23
N PHE A 384 -5.07 1.81 -16.25
CA PHE A 384 -4.40 1.19 -15.10
C PHE A 384 -2.88 1.19 -15.33
N ASN A 385 -2.09 1.04 -14.27
CA ASN A 385 -0.64 0.96 -14.39
C ASN A 385 -0.03 0.16 -13.21
N GLY A 386 1.06 -0.56 -13.51
CA GLY A 386 1.69 -1.51 -12.60
C GLY A 386 1.01 -2.89 -12.61
N LEU A 387 1.78 -3.91 -12.22
CA LEU A 387 1.29 -5.29 -12.07
C LEU A 387 2.02 -6.00 -10.91
N MET A 388 1.41 -7.05 -10.37
CA MET A 388 2.09 -8.00 -9.49
C MET A 388 2.63 -9.16 -10.31
N LEU A 389 3.88 -9.53 -10.03
CA LEU A 389 4.49 -10.74 -10.59
C LEU A 389 3.80 -11.99 -10.06
N LEU A 390 3.91 -13.09 -10.79
CA LEU A 390 3.38 -14.39 -10.35
C LEU A 390 4.03 -14.84 -9.03
N PRO A 391 3.30 -15.60 -8.20
CA PRO A 391 3.80 -16.03 -6.90
C PRO A 391 5.01 -16.95 -7.05
N GLN A 392 5.99 -16.79 -6.17
CA GLN A 392 7.20 -17.58 -6.14
C GLN A 392 7.45 -18.15 -4.75
N GLU A 393 7.80 -19.43 -4.69
CA GLU A 393 8.29 -20.08 -3.49
C GLU A 393 9.77 -19.75 -3.26
N GLN A 394 10.10 -19.46 -2.01
CA GLN A 394 11.47 -19.21 -1.58
C GLN A 394 12.08 -20.49 -1.01
N VAL A 395 13.25 -20.85 -1.49
CA VAL A 395 13.97 -22.07 -1.08
C VAL A 395 15.41 -21.70 -0.69
N LEU A 396 15.84 -22.10 0.49
CA LEU A 396 17.18 -21.89 0.96
C LEU A 396 18.03 -23.14 0.69
N VAL A 397 19.11 -23.00 -0.06
CA VAL A 397 20.00 -24.10 -0.43
C VAL A 397 21.42 -23.90 0.10
N ARG A 398 22.11 -25.01 0.33
CA ARG A 398 23.56 -25.00 0.50
C ARG A 398 24.25 -25.00 -0.85
N THR A 399 25.19 -24.11 -1.03
CA THR A 399 26.07 -24.12 -2.24
C THR A 399 27.15 -25.19 -2.10
N HIS A 400 27.74 -25.60 -3.22
CA HIS A 400 28.89 -26.54 -3.21
C HIS A 400 30.10 -26.02 -2.42
N PHE A 401 30.20 -24.72 -2.21
CA PHE A 401 31.28 -24.10 -1.44
C PHE A 401 30.92 -23.87 0.03
N GLY A 402 29.84 -24.47 0.51
CA GLY A 402 29.42 -24.41 1.92
C GLY A 402 28.68 -23.15 2.36
N GLY A 403 28.37 -22.23 1.43
CA GLY A 403 27.55 -21.05 1.69
C GLY A 403 26.05 -21.33 1.58
N TRP A 404 25.23 -20.31 1.83
CA TRP A 404 23.77 -20.36 1.62
C TRP A 404 23.37 -19.45 0.47
N GLN A 405 22.36 -19.88 -0.29
CA GLN A 405 21.76 -19.10 -1.35
C GLN A 405 20.22 -19.23 -1.29
N LEU A 406 19.54 -18.12 -1.47
CA LEU A 406 18.08 -18.07 -1.59
C LEU A 406 17.69 -18.17 -3.06
N LEU A 407 16.93 -19.21 -3.40
CA LEU A 407 16.37 -19.42 -4.72
C LEU A 407 14.88 -19.03 -4.73
N SER A 408 14.41 -18.56 -5.88
CA SER A 408 12.99 -18.34 -6.18
C SER A 408 12.54 -19.33 -7.24
N ARG A 409 11.52 -20.11 -6.93
CA ARG A 409 10.88 -21.05 -7.86
C ARG A 409 9.44 -20.61 -8.11
N PRO A 410 8.86 -20.82 -9.30
CA PRO A 410 7.43 -20.62 -9.48
C PRO A 410 6.66 -21.38 -8.40
N ALA A 411 5.67 -20.75 -7.78
CA ALA A 411 4.79 -21.47 -6.86
C ALA A 411 4.00 -22.54 -7.63
N ARG A 412 3.70 -23.69 -7.00
CA ARG A 412 3.00 -24.80 -7.66
C ARG A 412 1.67 -24.40 -8.28
N GLU A 413 0.99 -23.41 -7.74
CA GLU A 413 -0.28 -22.87 -8.25
C GLU A 413 -0.15 -22.31 -9.67
N THR A 414 1.06 -21.89 -10.08
CA THR A 414 1.32 -21.40 -11.45
C THR A 414 1.20 -22.49 -12.51
N GLU A 415 1.26 -23.77 -12.15
CA GLU A 415 1.09 -24.89 -13.07
C GLU A 415 -0.30 -24.86 -13.74
N SER A 416 -1.32 -24.35 -13.05
CA SER A 416 -2.67 -24.22 -13.60
C SER A 416 -2.75 -23.32 -14.83
N ILE A 417 -1.86 -22.33 -14.95
CA ILE A 417 -1.79 -21.41 -16.09
C ILE A 417 -1.36 -22.17 -17.36
N PHE A 418 -0.43 -23.10 -17.24
CA PHE A 418 0.09 -23.87 -18.38
C PHE A 418 -0.89 -24.93 -18.86
N THR A 419 -1.63 -25.53 -17.94
CA THR A 419 -2.65 -26.55 -18.28
C THR A 419 -3.81 -25.95 -19.09
N LEU A 420 -4.17 -24.69 -18.85
CA LEU A 420 -5.19 -23.97 -19.62
C LEU A 420 -4.73 -23.65 -21.05
N ALA A 421 -3.45 -23.41 -21.26
CA ALA A 421 -2.88 -23.11 -22.58
C ALA A 421 -2.82 -24.32 -23.51
N GLU A 422 -2.81 -25.55 -22.98
CA GLU A 422 -2.84 -26.80 -23.77
C GLU A 422 -4.26 -27.20 -24.24
N GLN A 423 -5.31 -26.60 -23.68
CA GLN A 423 -6.73 -26.88 -24.00
C GLN A 423 -7.36 -25.84 -24.95
N GLY A 424 -6.70 -24.80 -25.32
CA GLY A 424 -7.13 -23.71 -26.22
C GLY A 424 -6.37 -23.73 -27.53
#